data_b656523838f982479b64bfc1eb30f41f
#
_entry.id   b656523838f982479b64bfc1eb30f41f
#
_cell.length_a   1.000
_cell.length_b   1.000
_cell.length_c   1.000
_cell.angle_alpha   90.00
_cell.angle_beta   90.00
_cell.angle_gamma   90.00
#
_symmetry.space_group_name_H-M   'P 1'
#
loop_
_entity.id
_entity.type
_entity.pdbx_description
1 polymer ?
#
loop_
_entity_poly.entity_id
_entity_poly.type
_entity_poly.pdbx_seq_one_letter_code
_entity_poly.pdbx_strand_id
1 'polypeptide(L)'
;MGNKKEILKKVGIITVWVCVGAASLALLIAATIQRTGKYCNDVVVNIKSTEQGSYISEIEILNKISGNDPSNLKNKLLKDFSLSKLEALLEQHLWIRNAELFFDSKNILHVEIEERIPVARIFSIDGESFYVDDLGLQLPANGNQIADVPVFTGFPPLTKPLVSKDSALLMQVRDVGAYILKNEFWSAQIEQIHIDQYSMELIPKLGKHQIIFGEGKQVEQKFKRLFLFYKNVLYKAGWNYYSVLDLRYDKQLVGVRRDSVSLYQSYIIPMDSLEINKTLDTTRIELDTMLLKASGNTTMPLQKDTKINNQEMNILKEAARTTEIKQTKSN
;
A
#
# COMPACT_ATOMS: atom_id res chain seq x y z
N MET A 1 71.24 40.48 28.28
CA MET A 1 70.12 40.25 29.22
C MET A 1 68.76 40.03 28.51
N GLY A 2 68.67 40.21 27.17
CA GLY A 2 67.37 40.05 26.41
C GLY A 2 66.86 38.64 26.24
N ASN A 3 67.73 37.66 26.04
CA ASN A 3 67.32 36.27 25.67
C ASN A 3 66.57 35.47 26.76
N LYS A 4 66.84 35.73 28.04
CA LYS A 4 66.22 35.06 29.17
C LYS A 4 64.71 35.43 29.33
N LYS A 5 64.36 36.71 29.05
CA LYS A 5 62.96 37.16 29.14
C LYS A 5 62.09 36.65 28.02
N GLU A 6 62.58 36.41 26.81
CA GLU A 6 61.87 35.84 25.71
C GLU A 6 61.60 34.30 25.90
N ILE A 7 62.58 33.59 26.43
CA ILE A 7 62.49 32.20 26.78
C ILE A 7 61.45 32.03 27.89
N LEU A 8 61.40 32.82 28.91
CA LEU A 8 60.44 32.82 30.00
C LEU A 8 59.02 33.09 29.47
N LYS A 9 58.82 34.00 28.51
CA LYS A 9 57.52 34.25 27.88
C LYS A 9 57.04 33.04 27.05
N LYS A 10 57.96 32.48 26.26
CA LYS A 10 57.59 31.25 25.46
C LYS A 10 57.22 30.06 26.35
N VAL A 11 57.97 29.82 27.41
CA VAL A 11 57.68 28.79 28.41
C VAL A 11 56.35 29.07 29.10
N GLY A 12 56.05 30.30 29.48
CA GLY A 12 54.76 30.67 30.07
C GLY A 12 53.56 30.45 29.13
N ILE A 13 53.74 30.76 27.84
CA ILE A 13 52.69 30.52 26.85
C ILE A 13 52.45 28.99 26.66
N ILE A 14 53.53 28.22 26.59
CA ILE A 14 53.41 26.74 26.46
C ILE A 14 52.74 26.13 27.68
N THR A 15 53.09 26.55 28.90
CA THR A 15 52.42 26.07 30.13
C THR A 15 50.95 26.42 30.17
N VAL A 16 50.54 27.62 29.73
CA VAL A 16 49.13 28.00 29.63
C VAL A 16 48.39 27.06 28.67
N TRP A 17 48.95 26.81 27.48
CA TRP A 17 48.33 25.89 26.51
C TRP A 17 48.22 24.44 27.01
N VAL A 18 49.25 23.96 27.72
CA VAL A 18 49.21 22.63 28.35
C VAL A 18 48.15 22.57 29.45
N CYS A 19 48.00 23.59 30.28
CA CYS A 19 46.95 23.66 31.30
C CYS A 19 45.54 23.70 30.67
N VAL A 20 45.34 24.47 29.59
CA VAL A 20 44.05 24.50 28.86
C VAL A 20 43.76 23.15 28.24
N GLY A 21 44.74 22.50 27.63
CA GLY A 21 44.61 21.16 27.07
C GLY A 21 44.25 20.09 28.13
N ALA A 22 44.95 20.15 29.28
CA ALA A 22 44.66 19.23 30.39
C ALA A 22 43.29 19.49 31.00
N ALA A 23 42.87 20.74 31.16
CA ALA A 23 41.55 21.08 31.65
C ALA A 23 40.43 20.64 30.70
N SER A 24 40.61 20.83 29.38
CA SER A 24 39.63 20.35 28.38
C SER A 24 39.54 18.82 28.36
N LEU A 25 40.65 18.11 28.47
CA LEU A 25 40.68 16.65 28.57
C LEU A 25 39.98 16.14 29.84
N ALA A 26 40.24 16.81 31.00
CA ALA A 26 39.58 16.49 32.24
C ALA A 26 38.04 16.68 32.17
N LEU A 27 37.57 17.75 31.51
CA LEU A 27 36.17 18.02 31.27
C LEU A 27 35.52 16.94 30.36
N LEU A 28 36.23 16.51 29.32
CA LEU A 28 35.79 15.45 28.43
C LEU A 28 35.65 14.10 29.19
N ILE A 29 36.63 13.76 30.04
CA ILE A 29 36.61 12.57 30.89
C ILE A 29 35.46 12.67 31.91
N ALA A 30 35.26 13.79 32.57
CA ALA A 30 34.19 14.01 33.53
C ALA A 30 32.82 13.90 32.86
N ALA A 31 32.64 14.45 31.65
CA ALA A 31 31.41 14.31 30.86
C ALA A 31 31.11 12.88 30.47
N THR A 32 32.13 12.07 30.20
CA THR A 32 31.96 10.65 29.83
C THR A 32 31.61 9.81 31.07
N ILE A 33 32.23 10.07 32.21
CA ILE A 33 31.97 9.37 33.47
C ILE A 33 30.54 9.66 33.98
N GLN A 34 30.04 10.86 33.78
CA GLN A 34 28.69 11.25 34.22
C GLN A 34 27.57 10.53 33.46
N ARG A 35 27.87 10.00 32.25
CA ARG A 35 26.92 9.18 31.49
C ARG A 35 26.88 7.73 31.93
N THR A 36 27.94 7.17 32.51
CA THR A 36 28.09 5.74 32.82
C THR A 36 27.29 5.26 34.06
N GLY A 37 26.79 6.19 34.88
CA GLY A 37 26.02 5.87 36.09
C GLY A 37 24.51 6.12 35.98
N LYS A 38 23.98 6.42 34.80
CA LYS A 38 22.56 6.71 34.63
C LYS A 38 21.75 5.44 34.39
N TYR A 39 20.55 5.38 34.97
CA TYR A 39 19.62 4.26 34.83
C TYR A 39 18.43 4.67 33.96
N CYS A 40 17.82 3.70 33.31
CA CYS A 40 16.55 3.86 32.60
C CYS A 40 15.41 4.05 33.63
N ASN A 41 14.76 5.19 33.59
CA ASN A 41 13.69 5.52 34.53
C ASN A 41 12.36 4.95 34.08
N ASP A 42 12.07 5.02 32.79
CA ASP A 42 10.84 4.52 32.18
C ASP A 42 11.02 4.21 30.69
N VAL A 43 10.03 3.55 30.10
CA VAL A 43 9.95 3.25 28.67
C VAL A 43 8.63 3.78 28.13
N VAL A 44 8.69 4.53 27.05
CA VAL A 44 7.52 5.06 26.34
C VAL A 44 7.55 4.55 24.92
N VAL A 45 6.50 3.84 24.52
CA VAL A 45 6.32 3.34 23.15
C VAL A 45 5.37 4.27 22.42
N ASN A 46 5.78 4.73 21.25
CA ASN A 46 4.99 5.55 20.37
C ASN A 46 4.88 4.84 19.01
N ILE A 47 3.69 4.40 18.64
CA ILE A 47 3.43 3.72 17.38
C ILE A 47 2.79 4.73 16.43
N LYS A 48 3.48 5.04 15.34
CA LYS A 48 2.93 5.84 14.23
C LYS A 48 1.99 4.94 13.42
N SER A 49 0.76 4.82 13.91
CA SER A 49 -0.30 4.02 13.28
C SER A 49 -1.03 4.79 12.18
N THR A 50 -1.74 4.05 11.34
CA THR A 50 -2.68 4.61 10.35
C THR A 50 -3.97 5.09 11.02
N GLU A 51 -4.85 5.75 10.27
CA GLU A 51 -6.18 6.16 10.75
C GLU A 51 -7.05 4.96 11.22
N GLN A 52 -6.70 3.74 10.77
CA GLN A 52 -7.40 2.50 11.09
C GLN A 52 -6.95 1.87 12.43
N GLY A 53 -5.96 2.46 13.11
CA GLY A 53 -5.37 1.95 14.34
C GLY A 53 -4.04 1.24 14.11
N SER A 54 -3.54 0.55 15.14
CA SER A 54 -2.24 -0.13 15.12
C SER A 54 -2.39 -1.64 14.91
N TYR A 55 -1.55 -2.23 14.08
CA TYR A 55 -1.48 -3.68 13.84
C TYR A 55 -0.61 -4.41 14.86
N ILE A 56 0.18 -3.68 15.65
CA ILE A 56 1.05 -4.19 16.70
C ILE A 56 0.64 -3.56 18.03
N SER A 57 0.65 -4.33 19.10
CA SER A 57 0.37 -3.81 20.43
C SER A 57 1.65 -3.29 21.11
N GLU A 58 1.51 -2.27 21.97
CA GLU A 58 2.59 -1.78 22.81
C GLU A 58 3.20 -2.90 23.68
N ILE A 59 2.36 -3.79 24.20
CA ILE A 59 2.78 -4.93 25.02
C ILE A 59 3.67 -5.87 24.22
N GLU A 60 3.37 -6.12 22.96
CA GLU A 60 4.18 -6.97 22.09
C GLU A 60 5.58 -6.38 21.84
N ILE A 61 5.64 -5.06 21.62
CA ILE A 61 6.91 -4.33 21.46
C ILE A 61 7.73 -4.41 22.75
N LEU A 62 7.13 -4.12 23.90
CA LEU A 62 7.78 -4.18 25.20
C LEU A 62 8.31 -5.58 25.51
N ASN A 63 7.52 -6.62 25.29
CA ASN A 63 7.94 -8.00 25.47
C ASN A 63 9.13 -8.35 24.57
N LYS A 64 9.13 -7.90 23.34
CA LYS A 64 10.20 -8.17 22.37
C LYS A 64 11.54 -7.56 22.79
N ILE A 65 11.56 -6.31 23.26
CA ILE A 65 12.77 -5.61 23.69
C ILE A 65 13.26 -6.01 25.09
N SER A 66 12.36 -6.52 25.95
CA SER A 66 12.67 -6.89 27.33
C SER A 66 13.03 -8.38 27.53
N GLY A 67 12.85 -9.20 26.47
CA GLY A 67 12.96 -10.66 26.60
C GLY A 67 11.80 -11.28 27.39
N ASN A 68 10.58 -10.80 27.17
CA ASN A 68 9.31 -11.19 27.80
C ASN A 68 9.13 -10.76 29.28
N ASP A 69 9.99 -9.89 29.79
CA ASP A 69 9.82 -9.29 31.12
C ASP A 69 10.09 -7.78 31.07
N PRO A 70 9.03 -6.94 30.89
CA PRO A 70 9.15 -5.50 30.82
C PRO A 70 9.83 -4.84 32.03
N SER A 71 9.82 -5.50 33.20
CA SER A 71 10.48 -4.99 34.39
C SER A 71 12.01 -4.92 34.25
N ASN A 72 12.59 -5.73 33.39
CA ASN A 72 14.03 -5.76 33.10
C ASN A 72 14.57 -4.49 32.41
N LEU A 73 13.70 -3.66 31.86
CA LEU A 73 14.09 -2.42 31.18
C LEU A 73 14.27 -1.27 32.17
N LYS A 74 13.42 -1.20 33.20
CA LYS A 74 13.52 -0.17 34.26
C LYS A 74 14.69 -0.49 35.19
N ASN A 75 15.36 0.57 35.64
CA ASN A 75 16.55 0.47 36.51
C ASN A 75 17.79 -0.23 35.89
N LYS A 76 17.78 -0.51 34.59
CA LYS A 76 18.96 -0.99 33.87
C LYS A 76 19.86 0.20 33.52
N LEU A 77 21.18 0.01 33.59
CA LEU A 77 22.14 1.05 33.21
C LEU A 77 22.02 1.40 31.72
N LEU A 78 22.03 2.69 31.40
CA LEU A 78 21.92 3.16 30.01
C LEU A 78 23.02 2.58 29.10
N LYS A 79 24.22 2.39 29.64
CA LYS A 79 25.36 1.80 28.90
C LYS A 79 25.14 0.34 28.50
N ASP A 80 24.25 -0.38 29.18
CA ASP A 80 23.97 -1.79 28.93
C ASP A 80 22.87 -1.98 27.87
N PHE A 81 22.30 -0.86 27.37
CA PHE A 81 21.40 -0.89 26.23
C PHE A 81 22.18 -0.80 24.93
N SER A 82 22.01 -1.78 24.08
CA SER A 82 22.48 -1.72 22.69
C SER A 82 21.32 -1.32 21.80
N LEU A 83 21.06 0.00 21.69
CA LEU A 83 19.90 0.53 20.97
C LEU A 83 19.80 -0.01 19.55
N SER A 84 20.89 0.03 18.78
CA SER A 84 20.90 -0.49 17.40
C SER A 84 20.59 -1.99 17.30
N LYS A 85 20.92 -2.79 18.34
CA LYS A 85 20.51 -4.21 18.34
C LYS A 85 19.04 -4.37 18.65
N LEU A 86 18.47 -3.53 19.50
CA LEU A 86 17.05 -3.54 19.82
C LEU A 86 16.23 -3.05 18.62
N GLU A 87 16.68 -2.01 17.92
CA GLU A 87 16.09 -1.54 16.64
C GLU A 87 16.07 -2.68 15.62
N ALA A 88 17.22 -3.30 15.34
CA ALA A 88 17.30 -4.43 14.42
C ALA A 88 16.46 -5.66 14.87
N LEU A 89 16.28 -5.88 16.17
CA LEU A 89 15.40 -6.92 16.69
C LEU A 89 13.91 -6.59 16.43
N LEU A 90 13.51 -5.34 16.59
CA LEU A 90 12.15 -4.89 16.32
C LEU A 90 11.84 -4.94 14.82
N GLU A 91 12.76 -4.51 13.97
CA GLU A 91 12.61 -4.52 12.51
C GLU A 91 12.53 -5.93 11.89
N GLN A 92 12.90 -6.98 12.64
CA GLN A 92 12.61 -8.35 12.25
C GLN A 92 11.12 -8.68 12.31
N HIS A 93 10.31 -7.87 12.97
CA HIS A 93 8.88 -8.06 12.99
C HIS A 93 8.27 -7.60 11.67
N LEU A 94 7.52 -8.47 11.01
CA LEU A 94 7.02 -8.24 9.64
C LEU A 94 6.16 -6.97 9.50
N TRP A 95 5.45 -6.57 10.56
CA TRP A 95 4.62 -5.36 10.55
C TRP A 95 5.39 -4.07 10.87
N ILE A 96 6.66 -4.16 11.27
CA ILE A 96 7.49 -2.98 11.55
C ILE A 96 8.26 -2.60 10.29
N ARG A 97 8.13 -1.34 9.88
CA ARG A 97 8.92 -0.76 8.79
C ARG A 97 10.24 -0.20 9.28
N ASN A 98 10.17 0.56 10.38
CA ASN A 98 11.31 1.21 11.00
C ASN A 98 11.09 1.29 12.51
N ALA A 99 12.17 1.17 13.27
CA ALA A 99 12.17 1.33 14.72
C ALA A 99 13.31 2.26 15.12
N GLU A 100 13.00 3.31 15.86
CA GLU A 100 14.00 4.25 16.38
C GLU A 100 13.94 4.27 17.91
N LEU A 101 15.07 4.00 18.55
CA LEU A 101 15.20 4.00 20.00
C LEU A 101 16.19 5.07 20.45
N PHE A 102 15.77 5.90 21.41
CA PHE A 102 16.64 6.91 21.99
C PHE A 102 16.28 7.20 23.44
N PHE A 103 17.27 7.72 24.19
CA PHE A 103 17.04 8.22 25.55
C PHE A 103 16.86 9.73 25.55
N ASP A 104 15.88 10.21 26.29
CA ASP A 104 15.70 11.63 26.55
C ASP A 104 16.59 12.13 27.68
N SER A 105 16.50 13.44 28.00
CA SER A 105 17.24 14.08 29.08
C SER A 105 16.88 13.57 30.49
N LYS A 106 15.69 12.95 30.63
CA LYS A 106 15.20 12.35 31.87
C LYS A 106 15.54 10.86 31.99
N ASN A 107 16.35 10.32 31.05
CA ASN A 107 16.71 8.92 30.93
C ASN A 107 15.49 7.99 30.70
N ILE A 108 14.46 8.47 30.01
CA ILE A 108 13.34 7.68 29.53
C ILE A 108 13.72 7.10 28.17
N LEU A 109 13.50 5.81 27.98
CA LEU A 109 13.68 5.17 26.68
C LEU A 109 12.44 5.42 25.84
N HIS A 110 12.59 6.16 24.74
CA HIS A 110 11.59 6.32 23.72
C HIS A 110 11.78 5.25 22.66
N VAL A 111 10.70 4.55 22.33
CA VAL A 111 10.62 3.53 21.29
C VAL A 111 9.63 4.03 20.25
N GLU A 112 10.11 4.56 19.15
CA GLU A 112 9.28 5.03 18.03
C GLU A 112 9.18 3.95 16.98
N ILE A 113 7.96 3.53 16.67
CA ILE A 113 7.68 2.49 15.68
C ILE A 113 6.91 3.08 14.52
N GLU A 114 7.39 2.82 13.32
CA GLU A 114 6.67 3.05 12.07
C GLU A 114 6.16 1.70 11.55
N GLU A 115 4.84 1.56 11.46
CA GLU A 115 4.21 0.36 10.93
C GLU A 115 4.22 0.33 9.40
N ARG A 116 4.18 -0.89 8.84
CA ARG A 116 3.94 -1.10 7.40
C ARG A 116 2.48 -0.87 7.08
N ILE A 117 2.25 -0.26 5.92
CA ILE A 117 0.90 0.07 5.44
C ILE A 117 0.46 -1.00 4.45
N PRO A 118 -0.50 -1.86 4.81
CA PRO A 118 -1.06 -2.84 3.88
C PRO A 118 -1.83 -2.12 2.78
N VAL A 119 -1.72 -2.61 1.54
CA VAL A 119 -2.42 -2.07 0.36
C VAL A 119 -3.36 -3.08 -0.29
N ALA A 120 -3.25 -4.35 0.04
CA ALA A 120 -4.10 -5.41 -0.44
C ALA A 120 -4.17 -6.56 0.56
N ARG A 121 -5.33 -7.25 0.62
CA ARG A 121 -5.48 -8.54 1.27
C ARG A 121 -5.65 -9.62 0.20
N ILE A 122 -4.85 -10.66 0.26
CA ILE A 122 -4.82 -11.73 -0.74
C ILE A 122 -5.30 -13.04 -0.11
N PHE A 123 -6.16 -13.72 -0.84
CA PHE A 123 -6.56 -15.11 -0.59
C PHE A 123 -6.06 -15.97 -1.74
N SER A 124 -5.20 -16.93 -1.44
CA SER A 124 -4.69 -17.88 -2.41
C SER A 124 -5.67 -19.04 -2.64
N ILE A 125 -5.48 -19.79 -3.72
CA ILE A 125 -6.35 -20.91 -4.08
C ILE A 125 -6.21 -22.10 -3.13
N ASP A 126 -5.12 -22.21 -2.36
CA ASP A 126 -4.89 -23.20 -1.31
C ASP A 126 -5.49 -22.81 0.05
N GLY A 127 -6.15 -21.64 0.13
CA GLY A 127 -6.87 -21.18 1.32
C GLY A 127 -6.01 -20.34 2.28
N GLU A 128 -4.75 -20.09 1.99
CA GLU A 128 -3.93 -19.18 2.78
C GLU A 128 -4.34 -17.71 2.53
N SER A 129 -4.18 -16.85 3.54
CA SER A 129 -4.41 -15.43 3.39
C SER A 129 -3.30 -14.59 4.03
N PHE A 130 -2.96 -13.49 3.37
CA PHE A 130 -1.92 -12.56 3.80
C PHE A 130 -2.21 -11.15 3.29
N TYR A 131 -1.53 -10.15 3.87
CA TYR A 131 -1.53 -8.79 3.35
C TYR A 131 -0.28 -8.53 2.52
N VAL A 132 -0.33 -7.50 1.69
CA VAL A 132 0.81 -6.97 0.96
C VAL A 132 0.94 -5.50 1.29
N ASP A 133 2.15 -5.06 1.63
CA ASP A 133 2.44 -3.64 1.87
C ASP A 133 2.72 -2.87 0.56
N ASP A 134 2.92 -1.57 0.69
CA ASP A 134 3.24 -0.65 -0.41
C ASP A 134 4.59 -0.92 -1.09
N LEU A 135 5.46 -1.74 -0.48
CA LEU A 135 6.72 -2.20 -1.07
C LEU A 135 6.61 -3.59 -1.71
N GLY A 136 5.48 -4.29 -1.53
CA GLY A 136 5.26 -5.64 -2.03
C GLY A 136 5.72 -6.74 -1.08
N LEU A 137 5.97 -6.42 0.19
CA LEU A 137 6.29 -7.41 1.21
C LEU A 137 5.00 -8.11 1.69
N GLN A 138 5.08 -9.42 1.88
CA GLN A 138 3.99 -10.20 2.45
C GLN A 138 3.95 -10.03 3.98
N LEU A 139 2.77 -9.66 4.50
CA LEU A 139 2.51 -9.49 5.92
C LEU A 139 1.50 -10.55 6.38
N PRO A 140 1.68 -11.14 7.57
CA PRO A 140 0.77 -12.17 8.07
C PRO A 140 -0.62 -11.60 8.35
N ALA A 141 -1.67 -12.36 8.05
CA ALA A 141 -3.07 -11.97 8.30
C ALA A 141 -3.57 -12.32 9.72
N ASN A 142 -2.67 -12.68 10.63
CA ASN A 142 -2.96 -13.08 12.01
C ASN A 142 -2.83 -11.94 13.03
N GLY A 143 -2.78 -10.70 12.57
CA GLY A 143 -2.69 -9.53 13.44
C GLY A 143 -3.99 -9.21 14.20
N ASN A 144 -3.87 -8.38 15.22
CA ASN A 144 -4.97 -7.98 16.09
C ASN A 144 -6.05 -7.12 15.41
N GLN A 145 -5.76 -6.59 14.23
CA GLN A 145 -6.69 -5.75 13.47
C GLN A 145 -6.82 -6.22 12.03
N ILE A 146 -8.00 -5.98 11.46
CA ILE A 146 -8.29 -6.23 10.05
C ILE A 146 -8.10 -4.90 9.31
N ALA A 147 -7.19 -4.88 8.33
CA ALA A 147 -7.01 -3.72 7.47
C ALA A 147 -8.17 -3.60 6.48
N ASP A 148 -8.72 -2.39 6.34
CA ASP A 148 -9.70 -2.07 5.30
C ASP A 148 -8.98 -1.77 3.99
N VAL A 149 -8.70 -2.84 3.25
CA VAL A 149 -7.94 -2.81 1.99
C VAL A 149 -8.63 -3.66 0.93
N PRO A 150 -8.42 -3.40 -0.37
CA PRO A 150 -8.96 -4.21 -1.44
C PRO A 150 -8.63 -5.70 -1.29
N VAL A 151 -9.64 -6.55 -1.52
CA VAL A 151 -9.52 -8.00 -1.38
C VAL A 151 -9.25 -8.62 -2.74
N PHE A 152 -8.20 -9.43 -2.83
CA PHE A 152 -7.83 -10.22 -4.00
C PHE A 152 -8.00 -11.70 -3.70
N THR A 153 -8.64 -12.44 -4.60
CA THR A 153 -8.88 -13.89 -4.49
C THR A 153 -8.29 -14.62 -5.70
N GLY A 154 -8.04 -15.91 -5.56
CA GLY A 154 -7.54 -16.72 -6.66
C GLY A 154 -6.04 -16.58 -6.95
N PHE A 155 -5.27 -16.01 -6.01
CA PHE A 155 -3.82 -15.97 -6.14
C PHE A 155 -3.23 -17.39 -6.18
N PRO A 156 -2.17 -17.66 -6.99
CA PRO A 156 -1.52 -18.97 -7.01
C PRO A 156 -1.05 -19.42 -5.63
N PRO A 157 -0.86 -20.73 -5.40
CA PRO A 157 -0.36 -21.26 -4.12
C PRO A 157 0.99 -20.65 -3.76
N LEU A 158 1.19 -20.36 -2.46
CA LEU A 158 2.41 -19.74 -1.97
C LEU A 158 3.56 -20.74 -1.92
N THR A 159 4.37 -20.78 -2.96
CA THR A 159 5.65 -21.47 -2.93
C THR A 159 6.74 -20.57 -2.33
N LYS A 160 7.64 -21.12 -1.53
CA LYS A 160 8.78 -20.37 -0.97
C LYS A 160 10.09 -20.96 -1.52
N PRO A 161 10.88 -20.19 -2.30
CA PRO A 161 10.60 -18.82 -2.79
C PRO A 161 9.48 -18.78 -3.84
N LEU A 162 8.84 -17.60 -3.97
CA LEU A 162 7.84 -17.37 -5.03
C LEU A 162 8.47 -17.58 -6.41
N VAL A 163 7.75 -18.23 -7.31
CA VAL A 163 8.12 -18.30 -8.73
C VAL A 163 8.13 -16.88 -9.33
N SER A 164 9.04 -16.62 -10.25
CA SER A 164 9.21 -15.29 -10.86
C SER A 164 7.90 -14.68 -11.38
N LYS A 165 7.01 -15.52 -11.94
CA LYS A 165 5.70 -15.09 -12.45
C LYS A 165 4.75 -14.66 -11.31
N ASP A 166 4.75 -15.38 -10.20
CA ASP A 166 3.93 -15.07 -9.02
C ASP A 166 4.45 -13.81 -8.31
N SER A 167 5.78 -13.63 -8.27
CA SER A 167 6.39 -12.40 -7.76
C SER A 167 5.98 -11.18 -8.60
N ALA A 168 5.95 -11.32 -9.93
CA ALA A 168 5.49 -10.25 -10.81
C ALA A 168 4.00 -9.95 -10.62
N LEU A 169 3.16 -10.98 -10.43
CA LEU A 169 1.75 -10.84 -10.11
C LEU A 169 1.56 -10.11 -8.76
N LEU A 170 2.35 -10.46 -7.75
CA LEU A 170 2.29 -9.82 -6.43
C LEU A 170 2.54 -8.30 -6.53
N MET A 171 3.53 -7.89 -7.33
CA MET A 171 3.78 -6.46 -7.59
C MET A 171 2.61 -5.79 -8.32
N GLN A 172 1.96 -6.49 -9.25
CA GLN A 172 0.77 -5.97 -9.91
C GLN A 172 -0.42 -5.83 -8.96
N VAL A 173 -0.62 -6.78 -8.05
CA VAL A 173 -1.64 -6.72 -6.97
C VAL A 173 -1.38 -5.50 -6.08
N ARG A 174 -0.14 -5.29 -5.65
CA ARG A 174 0.28 -4.10 -4.90
C ARG A 174 -0.11 -2.81 -5.62
N ASP A 175 0.23 -2.69 -6.90
CA ASP A 175 0.00 -1.47 -7.68
C ASP A 175 -1.50 -1.18 -7.86
N VAL A 176 -2.29 -2.21 -8.15
CA VAL A 176 -3.76 -2.09 -8.28
C VAL A 176 -4.39 -1.77 -6.93
N GLY A 177 -4.01 -2.46 -5.86
CA GLY A 177 -4.51 -2.23 -4.51
C GLY A 177 -4.19 -0.81 -4.01
N ALA A 178 -2.94 -0.37 -4.16
CA ALA A 178 -2.53 0.97 -3.79
C ALA A 178 -3.28 2.07 -4.57
N TYR A 179 -3.56 1.85 -5.86
CA TYR A 179 -4.33 2.78 -6.67
C TYR A 179 -5.79 2.88 -6.17
N ILE A 180 -6.42 1.74 -5.88
CA ILE A 180 -7.81 1.70 -5.38
C ILE A 180 -7.89 2.42 -4.04
N LEU A 181 -6.98 2.15 -3.09
CA LEU A 181 -6.95 2.79 -1.78
C LEU A 181 -6.79 4.31 -1.83
N LYS A 182 -5.96 4.81 -2.75
CA LYS A 182 -5.76 6.27 -2.93
C LYS A 182 -6.95 6.99 -3.53
N ASN A 183 -7.92 6.25 -4.07
CA ASN A 183 -9.05 6.82 -4.79
C ASN A 183 -10.36 6.44 -4.11
N GLU A 184 -10.99 7.39 -3.41
CA GLU A 184 -12.24 7.19 -2.66
C GLU A 184 -13.36 6.59 -3.53
N PHE A 185 -13.45 7.00 -4.82
CA PHE A 185 -14.46 6.45 -5.73
C PHE A 185 -14.24 4.96 -5.97
N TRP A 186 -12.99 4.53 -6.27
CA TRP A 186 -12.71 3.14 -6.55
C TRP A 186 -12.74 2.28 -5.30
N SER A 187 -12.31 2.80 -4.16
CA SER A 187 -12.43 2.13 -2.86
C SER A 187 -13.90 1.86 -2.49
N ALA A 188 -14.79 2.82 -2.78
CA ALA A 188 -16.22 2.65 -2.58
C ALA A 188 -16.87 1.73 -3.63
N GLN A 189 -16.35 1.68 -4.87
CA GLN A 189 -16.98 1.01 -6.01
C GLN A 189 -16.56 -0.45 -6.19
N ILE A 190 -15.31 -0.79 -5.90
CA ILE A 190 -14.79 -2.15 -6.07
C ILE A 190 -15.03 -2.95 -4.79
N GLU A 191 -15.67 -4.10 -4.91
CA GLU A 191 -15.92 -5.01 -3.80
C GLU A 191 -14.78 -6.01 -3.64
N GLN A 192 -14.37 -6.60 -4.77
CA GLN A 192 -13.37 -7.68 -4.80
C GLN A 192 -12.66 -7.70 -6.14
N ILE A 193 -11.43 -8.20 -6.15
CA ILE A 193 -10.67 -8.50 -7.35
C ILE A 193 -10.40 -10.00 -7.39
N HIS A 194 -10.87 -10.66 -8.45
CA HIS A 194 -10.57 -12.07 -8.68
C HIS A 194 -9.41 -12.21 -9.65
N ILE A 195 -8.51 -13.14 -9.37
CA ILE A 195 -7.36 -13.46 -10.22
C ILE A 195 -7.62 -14.81 -10.85
N ASP A 196 -7.74 -14.85 -12.17
CA ASP A 196 -7.81 -16.06 -12.96
C ASP A 196 -6.70 -16.07 -13.99
N GLN A 197 -5.88 -17.14 -14.01
CA GLN A 197 -4.75 -17.31 -14.93
C GLN A 197 -3.86 -16.04 -15.08
N TYR A 198 -3.55 -15.35 -13.95
CA TYR A 198 -2.79 -14.11 -13.87
C TYR A 198 -3.49 -12.86 -14.46
N SER A 199 -4.75 -12.97 -14.83
CA SER A 199 -5.63 -11.88 -15.24
C SER A 199 -6.49 -11.44 -14.06
N MET A 200 -6.64 -10.14 -13.85
CA MET A 200 -7.47 -9.58 -12.79
C MET A 200 -8.85 -9.24 -13.33
N GLU A 201 -9.87 -9.61 -12.57
CA GLU A 201 -11.26 -9.28 -12.80
C GLU A 201 -11.79 -8.50 -11.60
N LEU A 202 -12.28 -7.28 -11.82
CA LEU A 202 -12.82 -6.46 -10.76
C LEU A 202 -14.33 -6.68 -10.68
N ILE A 203 -14.81 -6.89 -9.46
CA ILE A 203 -16.22 -7.07 -9.14
C ILE A 203 -16.70 -5.75 -8.51
N PRO A 204 -17.56 -4.98 -9.18
CA PRO A 204 -18.08 -3.73 -8.64
C PRO A 204 -19.22 -3.97 -7.64
N LYS A 205 -19.36 -3.09 -6.65
CA LYS A 205 -20.50 -3.08 -5.72
C LYS A 205 -21.80 -2.64 -6.40
N LEU A 206 -21.72 -1.71 -7.37
CA LEU A 206 -22.86 -1.23 -8.13
C LEU A 206 -22.86 -1.80 -9.54
N GLY A 207 -24.00 -2.33 -9.97
CA GLY A 207 -24.19 -2.97 -11.27
C GLY A 207 -23.84 -4.45 -11.24
N LYS A 208 -24.30 -5.17 -12.29
CA LYS A 208 -24.08 -6.61 -12.44
C LYS A 208 -23.09 -6.93 -13.57
N HIS A 209 -22.19 -6.00 -13.86
CA HIS A 209 -21.18 -6.17 -14.90
C HIS A 209 -19.86 -6.61 -14.29
N GLN A 210 -19.15 -7.45 -15.00
CA GLN A 210 -17.80 -7.87 -14.68
C GLN A 210 -16.81 -6.95 -15.40
N ILE A 211 -15.70 -6.62 -14.75
CA ILE A 211 -14.66 -5.77 -15.34
C ILE A 211 -13.41 -6.61 -15.54
N ILE A 212 -13.11 -6.96 -16.78
CA ILE A 212 -11.87 -7.67 -17.13
C ILE A 212 -10.73 -6.64 -17.20
N PHE A 213 -9.97 -6.55 -16.12
CA PHE A 213 -8.86 -5.62 -16.01
C PHE A 213 -7.61 -6.14 -16.71
N GLY A 214 -7.44 -7.48 -16.74
CA GLY A 214 -6.25 -8.11 -17.28
C GLY A 214 -5.04 -7.98 -16.35
N GLU A 215 -3.84 -7.83 -16.92
CA GLU A 215 -2.63 -7.62 -16.14
C GLU A 215 -2.67 -6.28 -15.39
N GLY A 216 -2.07 -6.21 -14.21
CA GLY A 216 -1.95 -5.00 -13.38
C GLY A 216 -0.94 -3.98 -13.93
N LYS A 217 -0.89 -3.83 -15.26
CA LYS A 217 -0.07 -2.83 -15.96
C LYS A 217 -0.92 -1.64 -16.38
N GLN A 218 -0.30 -0.45 -16.51
CA GLN A 218 -1.00 0.79 -16.90
C GLN A 218 -2.24 1.06 -16.02
N VAL A 219 -2.12 0.85 -14.72
CA VAL A 219 -3.23 0.88 -13.75
C VAL A 219 -4.02 2.19 -13.85
N GLU A 220 -3.32 3.33 -13.76
CA GLU A 220 -3.95 4.65 -13.81
C GLU A 220 -4.72 4.88 -15.12
N GLN A 221 -4.13 4.53 -16.28
CA GLN A 221 -4.78 4.71 -17.57
C GLN A 221 -6.02 3.84 -17.72
N LYS A 222 -5.99 2.59 -17.22
CA LYS A 222 -7.13 1.68 -17.23
C LYS A 222 -8.26 2.20 -16.35
N PHE A 223 -7.97 2.60 -15.12
CA PHE A 223 -8.98 3.17 -14.23
C PHE A 223 -9.53 4.50 -14.75
N LYS A 224 -8.71 5.35 -15.37
CA LYS A 224 -9.17 6.59 -16.01
C LYS A 224 -10.14 6.30 -17.15
N ARG A 225 -9.85 5.33 -18.03
CA ARG A 225 -10.79 4.92 -19.09
C ARG A 225 -12.09 4.38 -18.52
N LEU A 226 -12.00 3.53 -17.51
CA LEU A 226 -13.17 2.96 -16.84
C LEU A 226 -14.04 4.06 -16.20
N PHE A 227 -13.42 5.04 -15.55
CA PHE A 227 -14.13 6.18 -14.96
C PHE A 227 -14.87 7.01 -16.01
N LEU A 228 -14.21 7.30 -17.13
CA LEU A 228 -14.85 8.01 -18.24
C LEU A 228 -16.03 7.23 -18.82
N PHE A 229 -15.92 5.90 -18.90
CA PHE A 229 -17.00 5.04 -19.32
C PHE A 229 -18.17 5.09 -18.33
N TYR A 230 -17.90 4.99 -17.03
CA TYR A 230 -18.91 5.09 -15.98
C TYR A 230 -19.65 6.43 -16.06
N LYS A 231 -18.91 7.54 -16.15
CA LYS A 231 -19.47 8.89 -16.19
C LYS A 231 -20.29 9.18 -17.45
N ASN A 232 -19.84 8.73 -18.61
CA ASN A 232 -20.41 9.14 -19.88
C ASN A 232 -21.36 8.11 -20.51
N VAL A 233 -21.18 6.84 -20.22
CA VAL A 233 -21.91 5.73 -20.85
C VAL A 233 -22.82 5.01 -19.87
N LEU A 234 -22.28 4.42 -18.80
CA LEU A 234 -23.06 3.67 -17.83
C LEU A 234 -24.14 4.51 -17.15
N TYR A 235 -23.83 5.74 -16.82
CA TYR A 235 -24.80 6.68 -16.23
C TYR A 235 -26.02 6.90 -17.13
N LYS A 236 -25.83 6.90 -18.47
CA LYS A 236 -26.91 7.12 -19.45
C LYS A 236 -27.62 5.82 -19.83
N ALA A 237 -26.86 4.74 -20.04
CA ALA A 237 -27.37 3.47 -20.51
C ALA A 237 -28.01 2.62 -19.38
N GLY A 238 -27.64 2.88 -18.12
CA GLY A 238 -28.03 2.10 -16.95
C GLY A 238 -26.99 1.08 -16.54
N TRP A 239 -26.90 0.82 -15.21
CA TRP A 239 -25.89 -0.04 -14.58
C TRP A 239 -25.91 -1.49 -15.02
N ASN A 240 -27.04 -1.97 -15.52
CA ASN A 240 -27.26 -3.36 -15.93
C ASN A 240 -27.24 -3.57 -17.45
N TYR A 241 -26.94 -2.52 -18.22
CA TYR A 241 -26.96 -2.59 -19.69
C TYR A 241 -25.81 -3.46 -20.23
N TYR A 242 -24.62 -3.30 -19.66
CA TYR A 242 -23.45 -4.11 -20.00
C TYR A 242 -23.32 -5.29 -19.03
N SER A 243 -22.82 -6.41 -19.55
CA SER A 243 -22.45 -7.60 -18.78
C SER A 243 -20.97 -7.68 -18.50
N VAL A 244 -20.15 -7.20 -19.43
CA VAL A 244 -18.69 -7.21 -19.33
C VAL A 244 -18.11 -5.88 -19.83
N LEU A 245 -17.10 -5.37 -19.12
CA LEU A 245 -16.28 -4.25 -19.51
C LEU A 245 -14.83 -4.73 -19.60
N ASP A 246 -14.25 -4.77 -20.80
CA ASP A 246 -12.90 -5.30 -21.03
C ASP A 246 -11.90 -4.17 -21.25
N LEU A 247 -10.89 -4.11 -20.36
CA LEU A 247 -9.81 -3.12 -20.34
C LEU A 247 -8.48 -3.65 -20.85
N ARG A 248 -8.40 -4.88 -21.30
CA ARG A 248 -7.14 -5.50 -21.77
C ARG A 248 -6.56 -4.84 -23.01
N TYR A 249 -7.43 -4.25 -23.83
CA TYR A 249 -7.02 -3.59 -25.07
C TYR A 249 -6.41 -2.22 -24.80
N ASP A 250 -5.30 -1.92 -25.50
CA ASP A 250 -4.63 -0.63 -25.32
C ASP A 250 -5.51 0.53 -25.84
N LYS A 251 -5.57 1.61 -25.03
CA LYS A 251 -6.30 2.86 -25.33
C LYS A 251 -7.81 2.74 -25.56
N GLN A 252 -8.41 1.57 -25.35
CA GLN A 252 -9.86 1.36 -25.55
C GLN A 252 -10.47 0.54 -24.40
N LEU A 253 -11.79 0.62 -24.27
CA LEU A 253 -12.61 -0.20 -23.41
C LEU A 253 -13.68 -0.84 -24.28
N VAL A 254 -13.81 -2.15 -24.21
CA VAL A 254 -14.85 -2.91 -24.92
C VAL A 254 -15.97 -3.25 -23.97
N GLY A 255 -17.18 -2.76 -24.25
CA GLY A 255 -18.38 -3.10 -23.49
C GLY A 255 -19.22 -4.14 -24.20
N VAL A 256 -19.49 -5.27 -23.53
CA VAL A 256 -20.37 -6.34 -24.03
C VAL A 256 -21.75 -6.15 -23.44
N ARG A 257 -22.76 -6.01 -24.29
CA ARG A 257 -24.14 -5.89 -23.83
C ARG A 257 -24.64 -7.22 -23.25
N ARG A 258 -25.56 -7.13 -22.30
CA ARG A 258 -26.07 -8.31 -21.60
C ARG A 258 -26.82 -9.29 -22.49
N ASP A 259 -27.45 -8.82 -23.54
CA ASP A 259 -28.13 -9.62 -24.57
C ASP A 259 -27.16 -10.41 -25.49
N SER A 260 -25.89 -10.00 -25.50
CA SER A 260 -24.85 -10.57 -26.38
C SER A 260 -23.82 -11.44 -25.64
N VAL A 261 -24.06 -11.82 -24.38
CA VAL A 261 -23.07 -12.55 -23.53
C VAL A 261 -22.64 -13.88 -24.12
N SER A 262 -23.57 -14.65 -24.72
CA SER A 262 -23.26 -15.97 -25.30
C SER A 262 -22.19 -15.90 -26.41
N LEU A 263 -22.17 -14.80 -27.15
CA LEU A 263 -21.20 -14.56 -28.21
C LEU A 263 -19.82 -14.17 -27.68
N TYR A 264 -19.79 -13.43 -26.57
CA TYR A 264 -18.53 -13.01 -25.97
C TYR A 264 -17.79 -14.15 -25.27
N GLN A 265 -18.50 -15.05 -24.60
CA GLN A 265 -17.88 -16.22 -23.95
C GLN A 265 -17.18 -17.15 -24.94
N SER A 266 -17.67 -17.28 -26.15
CA SER A 266 -17.01 -18.08 -27.21
C SER A 266 -15.66 -17.49 -27.65
N TYR A 267 -15.42 -16.18 -27.42
CA TYR A 267 -14.19 -15.49 -27.79
C TYR A 267 -13.08 -15.58 -26.72
N ILE A 268 -13.44 -15.85 -25.46
CA ILE A 268 -12.51 -15.92 -24.30
C ILE A 268 -11.95 -17.33 -24.11
N ILE A 269 -12.61 -18.37 -24.63
CA ILE A 269 -12.11 -19.73 -24.52
C ILE A 269 -10.83 -19.84 -25.40
N PRO A 270 -9.69 -20.26 -24.82
CA PRO A 270 -8.47 -20.44 -25.61
C PRO A 270 -8.71 -21.45 -26.75
N MET A 271 -8.24 -21.12 -27.93
CA MET A 271 -8.41 -21.92 -29.14
C MET A 271 -7.73 -23.31 -29.09
N ASP A 272 -7.12 -23.71 -28.00
CA ASP A 272 -6.37 -24.97 -27.89
C ASP A 272 -7.24 -26.21 -27.60
N SER A 273 -8.56 -26.07 -27.50
CA SER A 273 -9.46 -27.21 -27.18
C SER A 273 -10.63 -27.43 -28.13
N LEU A 274 -10.65 -26.80 -29.29
CA LEU A 274 -11.69 -27.07 -30.29
C LEU A 274 -11.08 -27.56 -31.61
N GLU A 275 -11.10 -28.85 -31.85
CA GLU A 275 -11.13 -29.42 -33.20
C GLU A 275 -12.32 -28.82 -33.94
N ILE A 276 -12.04 -27.90 -34.87
CA ILE A 276 -13.05 -27.27 -35.70
C ILE A 276 -13.47 -28.28 -36.78
N ASN A 277 -14.56 -28.98 -36.57
CA ASN A 277 -15.30 -29.57 -37.67
C ASN A 277 -16.01 -28.46 -38.45
N LYS A 278 -15.60 -28.34 -39.72
CA LYS A 278 -16.15 -27.46 -40.75
C LYS A 278 -17.67 -27.32 -40.68
N THR A 279 -18.16 -26.15 -40.42
CA THR A 279 -19.23 -25.44 -41.17
C THR A 279 -19.63 -24.21 -40.30
N LEU A 280 -18.92 -23.10 -40.50
CA LEU A 280 -19.41 -21.82 -40.02
C LEU A 280 -19.88 -21.02 -41.22
N ASP A 281 -21.20 -21.03 -41.37
CA ASP A 281 -21.94 -20.03 -42.14
C ASP A 281 -21.63 -18.64 -41.51
N THR A 282 -21.09 -17.76 -42.33
CA THR A 282 -20.63 -16.44 -41.94
C THR A 282 -21.81 -15.53 -41.69
N THR A 283 -22.44 -15.65 -40.52
CA THR A 283 -23.26 -14.56 -39.98
C THR A 283 -22.35 -13.54 -39.35
N ARG A 284 -22.27 -12.40 -40.01
CA ARG A 284 -21.58 -11.19 -39.60
C ARG A 284 -22.09 -10.77 -38.23
N ILE A 285 -21.32 -11.07 -37.16
CA ILE A 285 -21.61 -10.65 -35.80
C ILE A 285 -21.21 -9.17 -35.74
N GLU A 286 -22.19 -8.27 -35.70
CA GLU A 286 -21.97 -6.90 -35.33
C GLU A 286 -21.69 -6.82 -33.83
N LEU A 287 -20.38 -6.95 -33.47
CA LEU A 287 -19.90 -6.44 -32.19
C LEU A 287 -20.04 -4.93 -32.23
N ASP A 288 -20.95 -4.37 -31.40
CA ASP A 288 -20.95 -2.94 -31.09
C ASP A 288 -19.69 -2.61 -30.29
N THR A 289 -18.59 -2.57 -30.99
CA THR A 289 -17.33 -2.05 -30.46
C THR A 289 -17.48 -0.54 -30.38
N MET A 290 -17.89 -0.02 -29.21
CA MET A 290 -17.77 1.40 -28.95
C MET A 290 -16.29 1.73 -28.77
N LEU A 291 -15.67 2.09 -29.86
CA LEU A 291 -14.37 2.76 -29.87
C LEU A 291 -14.58 4.15 -29.27
N LEU A 292 -14.30 4.29 -27.97
CA LEU A 292 -14.14 5.60 -27.34
C LEU A 292 -12.82 6.23 -27.84
N LYS A 293 -12.83 6.73 -29.09
CA LYS A 293 -11.88 7.76 -29.47
C LYS A 293 -12.18 8.97 -28.57
N ALA A 294 -11.13 9.46 -27.90
CA ALA A 294 -11.20 10.70 -27.13
C ALA A 294 -11.45 11.87 -28.11
N SER A 295 -12.71 12.07 -28.51
CA SER A 295 -13.28 13.35 -29.01
C SER A 295 -14.76 13.15 -29.31
N GLY A 296 -15.56 14.01 -28.75
CA GLY A 296 -16.94 14.38 -28.87
C GLY A 296 -17.83 13.76 -29.96
N ASN A 297 -19.08 13.66 -29.54
CA ASN A 297 -20.29 13.40 -30.30
C ASN A 297 -20.57 11.96 -30.75
N THR A 298 -21.39 11.29 -29.96
CA THR A 298 -22.34 10.31 -30.52
C THR A 298 -23.63 10.32 -29.69
N THR A 299 -24.70 10.78 -30.27
CA THR A 299 -26.06 10.69 -29.76
C THR A 299 -26.55 9.25 -29.90
N MET A 300 -26.78 8.56 -28.79
CA MET A 300 -27.48 7.27 -28.78
C MET A 300 -28.99 7.46 -28.61
N PRO A 301 -29.82 6.61 -29.20
CA PRO A 301 -31.26 6.64 -28.98
C PRO A 301 -31.59 6.20 -27.55
N LEU A 302 -32.36 7.05 -26.87
CA LEU A 302 -32.90 6.82 -25.53
C LEU A 302 -33.97 5.71 -25.58
N GLN A 303 -33.69 4.54 -24.98
CA GLN A 303 -34.74 3.61 -24.60
C GLN A 303 -35.29 4.05 -23.22
N LYS A 304 -36.59 4.41 -23.17
CA LYS A 304 -37.32 4.71 -21.95
C LYS A 304 -37.55 3.38 -21.19
N ASP A 305 -37.40 3.47 -19.89
CA ASP A 305 -37.82 2.59 -18.81
C ASP A 305 -36.69 1.86 -18.05
N THR A 306 -36.08 2.60 -17.13
CA THR A 306 -35.64 2.00 -15.87
C THR A 306 -35.63 3.10 -14.80
N LYS A 307 -36.49 2.98 -13.79
CA LYS A 307 -36.47 3.85 -12.60
C LYS A 307 -35.17 3.61 -11.84
N ILE A 308 -34.25 4.52 -11.98
CA ILE A 308 -33.01 4.55 -11.19
C ILE A 308 -33.39 4.91 -9.75
N ASN A 309 -32.93 4.13 -8.79
CA ASN A 309 -33.09 4.44 -7.37
C ASN A 309 -32.32 5.73 -7.06
N ASN A 310 -33.05 6.73 -6.53
CA ASN A 310 -32.47 8.06 -6.21
C ASN A 310 -31.27 8.01 -5.27
N GLN A 311 -31.11 6.94 -4.53
CA GLN A 311 -30.01 6.74 -3.61
C GLN A 311 -28.67 6.45 -4.33
N GLU A 312 -28.70 5.63 -5.40
CA GLU A 312 -27.53 5.31 -6.25
C GLU A 312 -27.05 6.56 -7.02
N MET A 313 -28.00 7.42 -7.45
CA MET A 313 -27.70 8.68 -8.12
C MET A 313 -26.99 9.68 -7.20
N ASN A 314 -27.35 9.73 -5.93
CA ASN A 314 -26.77 10.66 -4.97
C ASN A 314 -25.33 10.29 -4.61
N ILE A 315 -25.03 9.00 -4.45
CA ILE A 315 -23.66 8.52 -4.16
C ILE A 315 -22.69 8.90 -5.28
N LEU A 316 -23.09 8.75 -6.53
CA LEU A 316 -22.25 9.11 -7.68
C LEU A 316 -22.06 10.62 -7.84
N LYS A 317 -23.11 11.40 -7.57
CA LYS A 317 -23.01 12.86 -7.61
C LYS A 317 -22.10 13.40 -6.51
N GLU A 318 -22.14 12.80 -5.34
CA GLU A 318 -21.31 13.21 -4.19
C GLU A 318 -19.84 12.84 -4.41
N ALA A 319 -19.57 11.64 -4.92
CA ALA A 319 -18.23 11.21 -5.30
C ALA A 319 -17.63 12.07 -6.43
N ALA A 320 -18.42 12.43 -7.44
CA ALA A 320 -17.98 13.31 -8.53
C ALA A 320 -17.65 14.73 -8.03
N ARG A 321 -18.46 15.29 -7.12
CA ARG A 321 -18.23 16.62 -6.52
C ARG A 321 -16.96 16.64 -5.65
N THR A 322 -16.72 15.59 -4.89
CA THR A 322 -15.53 15.50 -4.01
C THR A 322 -14.24 15.48 -4.82
N THR A 323 -14.26 14.84 -5.99
CA THR A 323 -13.10 14.78 -6.90
C THR A 323 -12.83 16.13 -7.59
N GLU A 324 -13.86 16.87 -7.98
CA GLU A 324 -13.71 18.21 -8.59
C GLU A 324 -13.16 19.23 -7.58
N ILE A 325 -13.60 19.18 -6.31
CA ILE A 325 -13.15 20.11 -5.26
C ILE A 325 -11.69 19.90 -4.89
N LYS A 326 -11.18 18.65 -4.94
CA LYS A 326 -9.77 18.36 -4.68
C LYS A 326 -8.86 18.78 -5.84
N GLN A 327 -9.32 18.71 -7.10
CA GLN A 327 -8.54 19.17 -8.26
C GLN A 327 -8.42 20.69 -8.35
N THR A 328 -9.43 21.45 -7.89
CA THR A 328 -9.39 22.93 -7.84
C THR A 328 -8.56 23.49 -6.67
N LYS A 329 -8.21 22.69 -5.67
CA LYS A 329 -7.34 23.11 -4.55
C LYS A 329 -5.85 22.76 -4.76
N SER A 330 -5.51 22.07 -5.86
CA SER A 330 -4.14 21.62 -6.19
C SER A 330 -3.52 22.40 -7.37
N ASN A 331 -4.20 23.44 -7.87
CA ASN A 331 -3.64 24.41 -8.83
C ASN A 331 -3.38 25.76 -8.16
#